data_74ba81e46345ee1ddab8503b4b7e81bb
#
_entry.id   74ba81e46345ee1ddab8503b4b7e81bb
#
_cell.length_a   1.000
_cell.length_b   1.000
_cell.length_c   1.000
_cell.angle_alpha   90.00
_cell.angle_beta   90.00
_cell.angle_gamma   90.00
#
_symmetry.space_group_name_H-M   'P 1'
#
loop_
_entity.id
_entity.type
_entity.pdbx_description
1 polymer ?
#
loop_
_entity_poly.entity_id
_entity_poly.type
_entity_poly.pdbx_seq_one_letter_code
_entity_poly.pdbx_strand_id
1 'polypeptide(L)'
;MKRKPIFRAMLALLCASLLAGSAAAAQVECDATYCFSAADFSAEEELAGICITGLPDASAGTVMLGQRVLEPGDILTAEQVSRMTFHPLRRSTDLQAQMTYLPIYKARVESVATMSVAVIGKTDQAPVAEDSAMETYRNLPNEAVLKAKDPEGKKLTFTVTRQPKRGDVVIRDDGSFHYTPKKNKVGVDSFAYTATDPAGNVSREATVTITITKPAAAAQYTDTAGESCRFAAEWMKNTGIFVSESVSGNRCFQPDKDVSRSEFLTMLVSVLEVELDMEASYTGLEGETPDWLKRYLAAAMRSGLLTGIPEADSISMDEPINGAEAAVMLQNALDLRGESDALRTGEDMAPAWAADAMRTLNEFGIVLDAEHALTRGDAAEVIYQVSLLAPDAPGTIALRMAQ
;
A
#
# COMPACT_ATOMS: atom_id res chain seq x y z
N MET A 1 27.86 41.53 -8.45
CA MET A 1 27.86 40.77 -9.71
C MET A 1 27.23 39.40 -9.46
N LYS A 2 25.99 39.21 -9.95
CA LYS A 2 25.23 37.97 -9.78
C LYS A 2 25.45 37.07 -11.00
N ARG A 3 26.01 35.87 -10.83
CA ARG A 3 26.11 34.87 -11.89
C ARG A 3 24.88 33.95 -11.83
N LYS A 4 24.11 33.94 -12.90
CA LYS A 4 23.00 33.00 -13.15
C LYS A 4 23.56 31.65 -13.65
N PRO A 5 22.99 30.49 -13.27
CA PRO A 5 23.35 29.23 -13.89
C PRO A 5 22.64 29.06 -15.23
N ILE A 6 23.42 28.67 -16.22
CA ILE A 6 22.98 28.40 -17.58
C ILE A 6 22.40 26.97 -17.63
N PHE A 7 21.10 26.86 -17.91
CA PHE A 7 20.45 25.64 -18.30
C PHE A 7 20.96 25.20 -19.69
N ARG A 8 21.66 24.09 -19.77
CA ARG A 8 21.96 23.41 -21.03
C ARG A 8 20.78 22.57 -21.44
N ALA A 9 19.94 23.11 -22.30
CA ALA A 9 19.01 22.31 -23.08
C ALA A 9 19.82 21.52 -24.14
N MET A 10 19.85 20.24 -24.05
CA MET A 10 20.45 19.35 -25.03
C MET A 10 19.41 19.12 -26.15
N LEU A 11 19.57 19.88 -27.22
CA LEU A 11 18.81 19.76 -28.46
C LEU A 11 19.32 18.54 -29.21
N ALA A 12 18.56 17.45 -29.17
CA ALA A 12 18.84 16.28 -30.02
C ALA A 12 18.55 16.63 -31.47
N LEU A 13 19.60 16.66 -32.30
CA LEU A 13 19.53 16.87 -33.72
C LEU A 13 18.88 15.66 -34.38
N LEU A 14 17.65 15.82 -34.86
CA LEU A 14 16.95 14.84 -35.70
C LEU A 14 17.58 14.92 -37.11
N CYS A 15 18.31 13.88 -37.51
CA CYS A 15 18.65 13.70 -38.94
C CYS A 15 17.37 13.29 -39.68
N ALA A 16 16.74 14.22 -40.35
CA ALA A 16 15.68 13.95 -41.32
C ALA A 16 16.27 13.36 -42.57
N SER A 17 16.15 12.05 -42.78
CA SER A 17 16.25 11.45 -44.11
C SER A 17 14.86 11.46 -44.76
N LEU A 18 14.68 12.33 -45.75
CA LEU A 18 13.52 12.33 -46.61
C LEU A 18 13.45 10.98 -47.34
N LEU A 19 12.43 10.18 -47.05
CA LEU A 19 11.86 9.17 -47.90
C LEU A 19 10.34 9.27 -47.81
N ALA A 20 9.71 9.23 -48.99
CA ALA A 20 8.31 9.55 -49.22
C ALA A 20 7.34 8.73 -48.35
N GLY A 21 6.33 9.40 -47.79
CA GLY A 21 5.05 8.79 -47.43
C GLY A 21 5.03 7.99 -46.11
N SER A 22 5.81 8.32 -45.08
CA SER A 22 5.64 7.72 -43.75
C SER A 22 4.80 8.65 -42.88
N ALA A 23 3.64 8.16 -42.40
CA ALA A 23 3.00 8.74 -41.20
C ALA A 23 4.06 8.94 -40.11
N ALA A 24 3.99 10.04 -39.35
CA ALA A 24 4.94 10.31 -38.28
C ALA A 24 5.07 9.07 -37.39
N ALA A 25 6.30 8.60 -37.16
CA ALA A 25 6.51 7.40 -36.36
C ALA A 25 5.88 7.60 -34.98
N ALA A 26 4.86 6.83 -34.68
CA ALA A 26 4.23 6.81 -33.36
C ALA A 26 5.24 6.34 -32.31
N GLN A 27 5.16 6.90 -31.10
CA GLN A 27 6.08 6.60 -30.02
C GLN A 27 5.32 6.23 -28.75
N VAL A 28 5.81 5.23 -28.03
CA VAL A 28 5.24 4.79 -26.76
C VAL A 28 6.35 4.32 -25.83
N GLU A 29 6.22 4.58 -24.54
CA GLU A 29 7.11 4.00 -23.51
C GLU A 29 6.77 2.51 -23.31
N CYS A 30 7.77 1.69 -22.98
CA CYS A 30 7.60 0.23 -22.87
C CYS A 30 6.68 -0.24 -21.72
N ASP A 31 6.23 0.66 -20.85
CA ASP A 31 5.28 0.43 -19.76
C ASP A 31 3.94 1.17 -19.97
N ALA A 32 3.74 1.78 -21.13
CA ALA A 32 2.52 2.48 -21.51
C ALA A 32 1.82 1.77 -22.66
N THR A 33 0.51 2.00 -22.81
CA THR A 33 -0.30 1.48 -23.91
C THR A 33 -0.36 2.52 -25.02
N TYR A 34 -0.10 2.12 -26.27
CA TYR A 34 -0.34 2.94 -27.45
C TYR A 34 -1.76 2.73 -27.95
N CYS A 35 -2.53 3.81 -28.09
CA CYS A 35 -3.86 3.81 -28.67
C CYS A 35 -3.77 4.24 -30.14
N PHE A 36 -4.18 3.37 -31.07
CA PHE A 36 -4.18 3.69 -32.47
C PHE A 36 -5.32 4.65 -32.83
N SER A 37 -5.10 5.38 -33.93
CA SER A 37 -6.08 6.23 -34.56
C SER A 37 -6.13 5.96 -36.07
N ALA A 38 -7.20 6.36 -36.74
CA ALA A 38 -7.27 6.23 -38.20
C ALA A 38 -6.13 7.01 -38.91
N ALA A 39 -5.65 8.10 -38.33
CA ALA A 39 -4.55 8.90 -38.84
C ALA A 39 -3.20 8.16 -38.90
N ASP A 40 -3.03 7.13 -38.07
CA ASP A 40 -1.82 6.31 -38.08
C ASP A 40 -1.71 5.41 -39.31
N PHE A 41 -2.86 5.19 -40.00
CA PHE A 41 -3.00 4.28 -41.14
C PHE A 41 -3.28 5.00 -42.47
N SER A 42 -3.67 6.27 -42.44
CA SER A 42 -3.90 7.10 -43.63
C SER A 42 -3.79 8.58 -43.26
N ALA A 43 -3.00 9.32 -44.04
CA ALA A 43 -2.80 10.76 -43.83
C ALA A 43 -3.66 11.62 -44.76
N GLU A 44 -4.15 11.10 -45.90
CA GLU A 44 -4.70 11.90 -46.98
C GLU A 44 -6.15 11.61 -47.31
N GLU A 45 -6.69 10.42 -46.98
CA GLU A 45 -8.05 10.01 -47.31
C GLU A 45 -8.80 9.43 -46.08
N GLU A 46 -10.14 9.52 -46.13
CA GLU A 46 -11.02 8.91 -45.16
C GLU A 46 -10.92 7.38 -45.22
N LEU A 47 -10.23 6.79 -44.23
CA LEU A 47 -10.06 5.35 -44.10
C LEU A 47 -11.40 4.69 -43.78
N ALA A 48 -11.81 3.69 -44.57
CA ALA A 48 -12.98 2.85 -44.27
C ALA A 48 -12.61 1.71 -43.29
N GLY A 49 -11.36 1.23 -43.35
CA GLY A 49 -10.85 0.17 -42.48
C GLY A 49 -9.46 -0.30 -42.91
N ILE A 50 -8.97 -1.33 -42.23
CA ILE A 50 -7.70 -2.00 -42.54
C ILE A 50 -7.90 -3.52 -42.52
N CYS A 51 -7.08 -4.23 -43.33
CA CYS A 51 -6.87 -5.66 -43.15
C CYS A 51 -5.44 -5.87 -42.65
N ILE A 52 -5.28 -6.47 -41.47
CA ILE A 52 -3.97 -6.77 -40.89
C ILE A 52 -3.31 -7.89 -41.70
N THR A 53 -2.10 -7.66 -42.21
CA THR A 53 -1.32 -8.66 -42.94
C THR A 53 -0.15 -9.21 -42.13
N GLY A 54 0.32 -8.46 -41.15
CA GLY A 54 1.36 -8.88 -40.20
C GLY A 54 1.35 -8.06 -38.96
N LEU A 55 1.64 -8.71 -37.82
CA LEU A 55 1.72 -8.10 -36.51
C LEU A 55 3.17 -7.92 -36.10
N PRO A 56 3.47 -7.04 -35.09
CA PRO A 56 4.79 -6.96 -34.51
C PRO A 56 5.24 -8.32 -33.97
N ASP A 57 6.56 -8.51 -33.90
CA ASP A 57 7.13 -9.69 -33.25
C ASP A 57 6.61 -9.78 -31.82
N ALA A 58 6.32 -11.00 -31.34
CA ALA A 58 5.80 -11.24 -29.99
C ALA A 58 6.70 -10.67 -28.89
N SER A 59 8.02 -10.54 -29.15
CA SER A 59 8.97 -9.90 -28.23
C SER A 59 8.84 -8.37 -28.16
N ALA A 60 8.12 -7.76 -29.11
CA ALA A 60 7.85 -6.32 -29.11
C ALA A 60 6.62 -5.96 -28.28
N GLY A 61 5.62 -6.83 -28.24
CA GLY A 61 4.35 -6.60 -27.58
C GLY A 61 3.17 -7.22 -28.30
N THR A 62 1.96 -6.87 -27.87
CA THR A 62 0.71 -7.46 -28.37
C THR A 62 -0.25 -6.37 -28.86
N VAL A 63 -0.86 -6.57 -30.02
CA VAL A 63 -1.92 -5.69 -30.57
C VAL A 63 -3.27 -6.27 -30.20
N MET A 64 -4.16 -5.45 -29.65
CA MET A 64 -5.46 -5.88 -29.15
C MET A 64 -6.61 -4.99 -29.65
N LEU A 65 -7.81 -5.57 -29.71
CA LEU A 65 -9.08 -4.85 -29.87
C LEU A 65 -9.96 -5.17 -28.67
N GLY A 66 -10.01 -4.27 -27.69
CA GLY A 66 -10.61 -4.56 -26.38
C GLY A 66 -9.85 -5.67 -25.67
N GLN A 67 -10.53 -6.79 -25.37
CA GLN A 67 -9.91 -7.97 -24.73
C GLN A 67 -9.38 -9.02 -25.73
N ARG A 68 -9.59 -8.82 -27.03
CA ARG A 68 -9.19 -9.79 -28.06
C ARG A 68 -7.82 -9.44 -28.63
N VAL A 69 -6.90 -10.39 -28.62
CA VAL A 69 -5.65 -10.30 -29.39
C VAL A 69 -5.96 -10.40 -30.86
N LEU A 70 -5.39 -9.50 -31.67
CA LEU A 70 -5.56 -9.48 -33.09
C LEU A 70 -4.63 -10.50 -33.78
N GLU A 71 -5.07 -10.99 -34.97
CA GLU A 71 -4.32 -11.96 -35.75
C GLU A 71 -4.17 -11.45 -37.22
N PRO A 72 -3.14 -11.90 -37.95
CA PRO A 72 -3.04 -11.65 -39.37
C PRO A 72 -4.29 -12.17 -40.14
N GLY A 73 -4.89 -11.35 -40.96
CA GLY A 73 -6.15 -11.62 -41.66
C GLY A 73 -7.36 -10.90 -41.05
N ASP A 74 -7.24 -10.33 -39.83
CA ASP A 74 -8.30 -9.53 -39.25
C ASP A 74 -8.60 -8.28 -40.09
N ILE A 75 -9.90 -8.05 -40.30
CA ILE A 75 -10.41 -6.86 -41.00
C ILE A 75 -11.12 -5.98 -39.98
N LEU A 76 -10.66 -4.75 -39.84
CA LEU A 76 -11.16 -3.78 -38.90
C LEU A 76 -11.75 -2.57 -39.57
N THR A 77 -12.92 -2.10 -39.14
CA THR A 77 -13.48 -0.81 -39.58
C THR A 77 -12.68 0.35 -38.99
N ALA A 78 -12.80 1.56 -39.53
CA ALA A 78 -12.14 2.76 -39.01
C ALA A 78 -12.50 3.04 -37.54
N GLU A 79 -13.75 2.75 -37.14
CA GLU A 79 -14.18 2.85 -35.76
C GLU A 79 -13.44 1.83 -34.84
N GLN A 80 -13.28 0.59 -35.28
CA GLN A 80 -12.56 -0.45 -34.56
C GLN A 80 -11.05 -0.12 -34.44
N VAL A 81 -10.46 0.47 -35.52
CA VAL A 81 -9.08 0.94 -35.49
C VAL A 81 -8.86 1.95 -34.36
N SER A 82 -9.79 2.87 -34.13
CA SER A 82 -9.69 3.86 -33.04
C SER A 82 -9.83 3.26 -31.62
N ARG A 83 -10.22 1.99 -31.54
CA ARG A 83 -10.30 1.21 -30.28
C ARG A 83 -9.18 0.17 -30.17
N MET A 84 -8.31 0.10 -31.14
CA MET A 84 -7.18 -0.80 -31.15
C MET A 84 -6.05 -0.27 -30.27
N THR A 85 -5.39 -1.16 -29.56
CA THR A 85 -4.29 -0.82 -28.66
C THR A 85 -3.08 -1.70 -28.90
N PHE A 86 -1.89 -1.15 -28.69
CA PHE A 86 -0.64 -1.91 -28.64
C PHE A 86 -0.06 -1.84 -27.23
N HIS A 87 0.20 -3.00 -26.67
CA HIS A 87 0.79 -3.20 -25.36
C HIS A 87 2.22 -3.69 -25.55
N PRO A 88 3.21 -2.81 -25.47
CA PRO A 88 4.62 -3.20 -25.61
C PRO A 88 5.06 -4.07 -24.44
N LEU A 89 6.00 -4.98 -24.69
CA LEU A 89 6.69 -5.67 -23.60
C LEU A 89 7.75 -4.77 -22.99
N ARG A 90 7.85 -4.82 -21.66
CA ARG A 90 8.85 -4.06 -20.91
C ARG A 90 10.27 -4.44 -21.34
N ARG A 91 11.11 -3.44 -21.57
CA ARG A 91 12.46 -3.59 -22.09
C ARG A 91 13.37 -2.44 -21.71
N SER A 92 14.68 -2.68 -21.68
CA SER A 92 15.68 -1.66 -21.37
C SER A 92 16.22 -0.90 -22.59
N THR A 93 15.92 -1.38 -23.81
CA THR A 93 16.43 -0.80 -25.05
C THR A 93 15.28 -0.46 -25.98
N ASP A 94 15.46 0.59 -26.80
CA ASP A 94 14.48 0.98 -27.78
C ASP A 94 14.28 -0.11 -28.84
N LEU A 95 13.07 -0.18 -29.37
CA LEU A 95 12.68 -1.09 -30.45
C LEU A 95 11.69 -0.41 -31.39
N GLN A 96 11.75 -0.78 -32.69
CA GLN A 96 10.69 -0.47 -33.65
C GLN A 96 9.76 -1.67 -33.76
N ALA A 97 8.53 -1.51 -33.30
CA ALA A 97 7.46 -2.45 -33.49
C ALA A 97 6.79 -2.14 -34.87
N GLN A 98 6.73 -3.10 -35.75
CA GLN A 98 6.18 -2.91 -37.07
C GLN A 98 4.96 -3.81 -37.31
N MET A 99 3.92 -3.22 -37.86
CA MET A 99 2.71 -3.93 -38.31
C MET A 99 2.49 -3.64 -39.79
N THR A 100 2.14 -4.66 -40.53
CA THR A 100 1.79 -4.51 -41.96
C THR A 100 0.27 -4.65 -42.13
N TYR A 101 -0.28 -3.89 -43.06
CA TYR A 101 -1.73 -3.84 -43.30
C TYR A 101 -2.06 -3.44 -44.74
N LEU A 102 -3.28 -3.76 -45.18
CA LEU A 102 -3.89 -3.24 -46.41
C LEU A 102 -4.88 -2.14 -46.00
N PRO A 103 -4.67 -0.88 -46.40
CA PRO A 103 -5.65 0.18 -46.18
C PRO A 103 -6.85 -0.01 -47.10
N ILE A 104 -8.05 0.13 -46.55
CA ILE A 104 -9.33 -0.06 -47.25
C ILE A 104 -10.03 1.30 -47.28
N TYR A 105 -10.32 1.78 -48.49
CA TYR A 105 -11.09 2.99 -48.77
C TYR A 105 -12.44 2.63 -49.37
N LYS A 106 -13.38 3.59 -49.47
CA LYS A 106 -14.74 3.35 -50.03
C LYS A 106 -14.77 2.74 -51.43
N ALA A 107 -13.78 3.04 -52.25
CA ALA A 107 -13.74 2.63 -53.66
C ALA A 107 -12.52 1.78 -54.05
N ARG A 108 -11.55 1.58 -53.16
CA ARG A 108 -10.32 0.84 -53.47
C ARG A 108 -9.68 0.23 -52.20
N VAL A 109 -8.86 -0.78 -52.45
CA VAL A 109 -7.90 -1.32 -51.50
C VAL A 109 -6.52 -1.04 -52.07
N GLU A 110 -5.61 -0.54 -51.24
CA GLU A 110 -4.24 -0.25 -51.68
C GLU A 110 -3.27 -1.41 -51.42
N SER A 111 -2.03 -1.23 -51.84
CA SER A 111 -0.95 -2.17 -51.54
C SER A 111 -0.64 -2.21 -50.05
N VAL A 112 0.04 -3.28 -49.63
CA VAL A 112 0.49 -3.44 -48.23
C VAL A 112 1.30 -2.23 -47.79
N ALA A 113 0.90 -1.63 -46.71
CA ALA A 113 1.57 -0.55 -46.02
C ALA A 113 2.15 -1.02 -44.66
N THR A 114 3.07 -0.27 -44.11
CA THR A 114 3.68 -0.56 -42.81
C THR A 114 3.43 0.60 -41.88
N MET A 115 2.90 0.28 -40.67
CA MET A 115 2.83 1.18 -39.52
C MET A 115 3.92 0.79 -38.56
N SER A 116 4.65 1.79 -38.03
CA SER A 116 5.73 1.57 -37.09
C SER A 116 5.47 2.34 -35.81
N VAL A 117 5.63 1.68 -34.68
CA VAL A 117 5.61 2.27 -33.34
C VAL A 117 7.01 2.18 -32.71
N ALA A 118 7.61 3.31 -32.39
CA ALA A 118 8.85 3.34 -31.63
C ALA A 118 8.55 3.03 -30.15
N VAL A 119 8.99 1.89 -29.69
CA VAL A 119 8.92 1.52 -28.26
C VAL A 119 10.18 2.04 -27.58
N ILE A 120 10.03 2.96 -26.65
CA ILE A 120 11.13 3.53 -25.87
C ILE A 120 11.37 2.63 -24.67
N GLY A 121 12.59 2.08 -24.57
CA GLY A 121 13.02 1.29 -23.44
C GLY A 121 13.22 2.12 -22.19
N LYS A 122 12.95 1.55 -21.03
CA LYS A 122 13.28 2.12 -19.72
C LYS A 122 14.37 1.30 -19.04
N THR A 123 15.42 1.99 -18.63
CA THR A 123 16.46 1.34 -17.81
C THR A 123 15.85 0.99 -16.46
N ASP A 124 16.08 -0.25 -16.04
CA ASP A 124 15.67 -0.73 -14.73
C ASP A 124 16.38 0.04 -13.63
N GLN A 125 15.63 0.57 -12.68
CA GLN A 125 16.18 1.39 -11.61
C GLN A 125 16.45 0.55 -10.37
N ALA A 126 17.48 0.94 -9.61
CA ALA A 126 17.75 0.29 -8.34
C ALA A 126 16.63 0.61 -7.32
N PRO A 127 16.29 -0.34 -6.45
CA PRO A 127 15.36 -0.11 -5.36
C PRO A 127 15.80 1.03 -4.44
N VAL A 128 14.84 1.66 -3.80
CA VAL A 128 15.06 2.67 -2.76
C VAL A 128 14.76 2.03 -1.41
N ALA A 129 15.78 1.92 -0.55
CA ALA A 129 15.63 1.51 0.84
C ALA A 129 15.70 2.73 1.74
N GLU A 130 14.88 2.78 2.78
CA GLU A 130 14.73 3.93 3.68
C GLU A 130 15.09 3.55 5.11
N ASP A 131 15.66 4.51 5.82
CA ASP A 131 15.89 4.39 7.25
C ASP A 131 14.56 4.26 7.99
N SER A 132 14.56 3.44 9.04
CA SER A 132 13.39 3.26 9.87
C SER A 132 13.77 3.08 11.34
N ALA A 133 12.76 3.13 12.22
CA ALA A 133 12.95 2.91 13.64
C ALA A 133 11.90 1.94 14.16
N MET A 134 12.26 1.19 15.19
CA MET A 134 11.34 0.36 15.97
C MET A 134 11.68 0.44 17.45
N GLU A 135 10.70 0.13 18.27
CA GLU A 135 10.88 0.03 19.71
C GLU A 135 10.67 -1.40 20.19
N THR A 136 11.32 -1.76 21.25
CA THR A 136 11.02 -2.99 21.98
C THR A 136 11.37 -2.85 23.46
N TYR A 137 10.91 -3.82 24.26
CA TYR A 137 11.26 -3.89 25.66
C TYR A 137 12.42 -4.87 25.92
N ARG A 138 13.12 -4.65 27.00
CA ARG A 138 14.16 -5.54 27.46
C ARG A 138 13.67 -6.99 27.57
N ASN A 139 14.36 -7.91 26.91
CA ASN A 139 14.05 -9.35 26.83
C ASN A 139 12.73 -9.68 26.13
N LEU A 140 12.18 -8.76 25.36
CA LEU A 140 10.96 -8.97 24.58
C LEU A 140 11.28 -8.82 23.09
N PRO A 141 11.06 -9.85 22.26
CA PRO A 141 11.16 -9.72 20.81
C PRO A 141 10.08 -8.81 20.26
N ASN A 142 10.35 -8.17 19.11
CA ASN A 142 9.36 -7.43 18.34
C ASN A 142 9.60 -7.61 16.84
N GLU A 143 8.58 -7.37 16.04
CA GLU A 143 8.59 -7.47 14.59
C GLU A 143 8.26 -6.13 13.95
N ALA A 144 8.81 -5.90 12.76
CA ALA A 144 8.47 -4.78 11.91
C ALA A 144 8.77 -5.12 10.45
N VAL A 145 8.47 -4.20 9.53
CA VAL A 145 8.71 -4.38 8.09
C VAL A 145 9.78 -3.40 7.63
N LEU A 146 10.70 -3.86 6.79
CA LEU A 146 11.71 -3.02 6.15
C LEU A 146 11.04 -2.07 5.15
N LYS A 147 11.44 -0.81 5.17
CA LYS A 147 10.93 0.21 4.24
C LYS A 147 11.77 0.24 2.98
N ALA A 148 11.31 -0.43 1.93
CA ALA A 148 11.93 -0.35 0.63
C ALA A 148 10.90 -0.46 -0.49
N LYS A 149 11.17 0.24 -1.60
CA LYS A 149 10.31 0.25 -2.78
C LYS A 149 11.15 0.15 -4.04
N ASP A 150 10.71 -0.71 -4.96
CA ASP A 150 11.21 -0.74 -6.32
C ASP A 150 10.43 0.27 -7.18
N PRO A 151 11.10 1.16 -7.94
CA PRO A 151 10.42 2.13 -8.80
C PRO A 151 9.52 1.49 -9.85
N GLU A 152 9.83 0.27 -10.25
CA GLU A 152 9.09 -0.55 -11.21
C GLU A 152 8.09 -1.51 -10.55
N GLY A 153 8.01 -1.52 -9.22
CA GLY A 153 7.07 -2.36 -8.46
C GLY A 153 7.45 -3.84 -8.40
N LYS A 154 8.73 -4.19 -8.62
CA LYS A 154 9.20 -5.58 -8.57
C LYS A 154 9.37 -6.07 -7.13
N LYS A 155 9.26 -7.39 -6.96
CA LYS A 155 9.51 -8.02 -5.66
C LYS A 155 10.98 -7.85 -5.26
N LEU A 156 11.22 -7.43 -4.02
CA LEU A 156 12.54 -7.21 -3.47
C LEU A 156 13.02 -8.40 -2.64
N THR A 157 14.35 -8.57 -2.59
CA THR A 157 15.05 -9.42 -1.63
C THR A 157 15.91 -8.55 -0.72
N PHE A 158 16.11 -8.96 0.53
CA PHE A 158 16.78 -8.15 1.55
C PHE A 158 18.02 -8.84 2.10
N THR A 159 19.07 -8.06 2.34
CA THR A 159 20.33 -8.55 2.91
C THR A 159 20.79 -7.65 4.05
N VAL A 160 21.08 -8.24 5.21
CA VAL A 160 21.68 -7.52 6.34
C VAL A 160 23.16 -7.27 6.04
N THR A 161 23.55 -5.99 5.95
CA THR A 161 24.93 -5.57 5.69
C THR A 161 25.70 -5.30 6.98
N ARG A 162 25.00 -4.92 8.07
CA ARG A 162 25.59 -4.71 9.39
C ARG A 162 24.67 -5.29 10.47
N GLN A 163 25.18 -6.23 11.24
CA GLN A 163 24.45 -6.88 12.33
C GLN A 163 24.29 -5.97 13.55
N PRO A 164 23.18 -6.12 14.32
CA PRO A 164 22.99 -5.38 15.56
C PRO A 164 23.94 -5.91 16.67
N LYS A 165 24.25 -5.07 17.64
CA LYS A 165 25.18 -5.40 18.74
C LYS A 165 24.46 -5.91 19.99
N ARG A 166 23.23 -5.44 20.21
CA ARG A 166 22.46 -5.70 21.44
C ARG A 166 21.35 -6.73 21.27
N GLY A 167 21.16 -7.24 20.06
CA GLY A 167 20.16 -8.23 19.69
C GLY A 167 20.61 -9.07 18.52
N ASP A 168 19.68 -9.85 18.01
CA ASP A 168 19.80 -10.66 16.81
C ASP A 168 18.61 -10.30 15.89
N VAL A 169 18.84 -10.23 14.58
CA VAL A 169 17.80 -9.92 13.58
C VAL A 169 17.68 -11.03 12.58
N VAL A 170 16.45 -11.40 12.24
CA VAL A 170 16.11 -12.34 11.18
C VAL A 170 15.13 -11.65 10.24
N ILE A 171 15.46 -11.57 8.94
CA ILE A 171 14.60 -11.02 7.90
C ILE A 171 13.93 -12.17 7.15
N ARG A 172 12.64 -12.02 6.82
CA ARG A 172 11.86 -12.95 6.00
C ARG A 172 11.75 -12.45 4.55
N ASP A 173 11.29 -13.33 3.65
CA ASP A 173 11.18 -13.05 2.21
C ASP A 173 10.14 -11.97 1.85
N ASP A 174 9.22 -11.66 2.76
CA ASP A 174 8.22 -10.59 2.63
C ASP A 174 8.72 -9.22 3.08
N GLY A 175 9.97 -9.14 3.56
CA GLY A 175 10.58 -7.93 4.11
C GLY A 175 10.25 -7.68 5.58
N SER A 176 9.45 -8.53 6.22
CA SER A 176 9.30 -8.49 7.67
C SER A 176 10.58 -8.93 8.36
N PHE A 177 10.86 -8.38 9.52
CA PHE A 177 12.00 -8.79 10.32
C PHE A 177 11.63 -8.94 11.80
N HIS A 178 12.25 -9.93 12.41
CA HIS A 178 12.11 -10.22 13.83
C HIS A 178 13.40 -9.83 14.54
N TYR A 179 13.31 -8.95 15.53
CA TYR A 179 14.43 -8.55 16.37
C TYR A 179 14.29 -9.11 17.76
N THR A 180 15.31 -9.81 18.25
CA THR A 180 15.37 -10.39 19.58
C THR A 180 16.45 -9.71 20.41
N PRO A 181 16.12 -8.90 21.43
CA PRO A 181 17.12 -8.31 22.31
C PRO A 181 17.90 -9.38 23.08
N LYS A 182 19.23 -9.25 23.15
CA LYS A 182 20.06 -10.06 24.04
C LYS A 182 19.68 -9.82 25.50
N LYS A 183 19.85 -10.85 26.31
CA LYS A 183 19.44 -10.87 27.71
C LYS A 183 19.84 -9.59 28.46
N ASN A 184 18.88 -8.93 29.06
CA ASN A 184 19.01 -7.72 29.90
C ASN A 184 19.62 -6.50 29.19
N LYS A 185 19.72 -6.45 27.86
CA LYS A 185 20.18 -5.26 27.14
C LYS A 185 19.07 -4.21 27.10
N VAL A 186 19.49 -2.94 27.19
CA VAL A 186 18.66 -1.74 27.00
C VAL A 186 19.49 -0.69 26.25
N GLY A 187 18.80 0.36 25.76
CA GLY A 187 19.41 1.46 25.00
C GLY A 187 19.31 1.23 23.49
N VAL A 188 19.94 2.09 22.73
CA VAL A 188 19.82 2.07 21.27
C VAL A 188 20.72 1.01 20.66
N ASP A 189 20.19 0.26 19.71
CA ASP A 189 20.87 -0.66 18.80
C ASP A 189 20.55 -0.28 17.36
N SER A 190 21.22 -0.91 16.40
CA SER A 190 20.89 -0.73 14.98
C SER A 190 21.46 -1.87 14.15
N PHE A 191 20.79 -2.16 13.04
CA PHE A 191 21.34 -2.95 11.94
C PHE A 191 21.18 -2.17 10.63
N ALA A 192 21.93 -2.60 9.59
CA ALA A 192 21.78 -2.01 8.27
C ALA A 192 21.44 -3.08 7.25
N TYR A 193 20.75 -2.68 6.18
CA TYR A 193 20.31 -3.59 5.13
C TYR A 193 20.34 -2.94 3.75
N THR A 194 20.32 -3.78 2.73
CA THR A 194 20.07 -3.39 1.34
C THR A 194 18.90 -4.19 0.79
N ALA A 195 18.22 -3.60 -0.18
CA ALA A 195 17.19 -4.26 -1.00
C ALA A 195 17.76 -4.52 -2.40
N THR A 196 17.44 -5.66 -2.99
CA THR A 196 17.88 -6.05 -4.33
C THR A 196 16.68 -6.49 -5.15
N ASP A 197 16.57 -5.98 -6.37
CA ASP A 197 15.55 -6.37 -7.33
C ASP A 197 15.89 -7.67 -8.07
N PRO A 198 14.97 -8.24 -8.87
CA PRO A 198 15.23 -9.46 -9.66
C PRO A 198 16.27 -9.28 -10.77
N ALA A 199 16.59 -8.05 -11.19
CA ALA A 199 17.63 -7.77 -12.18
C ALA A 199 19.03 -7.66 -11.55
N GLY A 200 19.11 -7.65 -10.22
CA GLY A 200 20.36 -7.58 -9.47
C GLY A 200 20.78 -6.13 -9.14
N ASN A 201 19.92 -5.13 -9.36
CA ASN A 201 20.22 -3.78 -8.90
C ASN A 201 20.03 -3.69 -7.39
N VAL A 202 20.98 -3.07 -6.71
CA VAL A 202 21.03 -3.00 -5.24
C VAL A 202 20.78 -1.56 -4.79
N SER A 203 19.95 -1.38 -3.77
CA SER A 203 19.69 -0.09 -3.13
C SER A 203 20.94 0.45 -2.43
N ARG A 204 20.88 1.72 -2.02
CA ARG A 204 21.79 2.22 -0.98
C ARG A 204 21.49 1.49 0.34
N GLU A 205 22.52 1.44 1.21
CA GLU A 205 22.35 0.92 2.57
C GLU A 205 21.40 1.80 3.36
N ALA A 206 20.41 1.19 4.03
CA ALA A 206 19.50 1.84 4.95
C ALA A 206 19.67 1.25 6.35
N THR A 207 19.37 2.05 7.37
CA THR A 207 19.57 1.69 8.79
C THR A 207 18.22 1.56 9.51
N VAL A 208 18.04 0.46 10.23
CA VAL A 208 16.96 0.33 11.21
C VAL A 208 17.53 0.64 12.58
N THR A 209 16.98 1.65 13.24
CA THR A 209 17.32 2.03 14.62
C THR A 209 16.35 1.36 15.58
N ILE A 210 16.87 0.70 16.61
CA ILE A 210 16.06 -0.06 17.59
C ILE A 210 16.26 0.54 18.97
N THR A 211 15.17 1.01 19.59
CA THR A 211 15.18 1.51 20.96
C THR A 211 14.69 0.42 21.91
N ILE A 212 15.59 -0.07 22.76
CA ILE A 212 15.29 -1.11 23.75
C ILE A 212 15.07 -0.43 25.10
N THR A 213 13.84 -0.40 25.58
CA THR A 213 13.48 0.24 26.85
C THR A 213 13.25 -0.78 27.96
N LYS A 214 13.29 -0.33 29.21
CA LYS A 214 12.88 -1.15 30.35
C LYS A 214 11.37 -1.02 30.52
N PRO A 215 10.59 -2.13 30.52
CA PRO A 215 9.15 -2.02 30.74
C PRO A 215 8.85 -1.41 32.13
N ALA A 216 7.86 -0.55 32.21
CA ALA A 216 7.42 0.08 33.45
C ALA A 216 6.81 -0.95 34.42
N ALA A 217 6.02 -1.89 33.88
CA ALA A 217 5.43 -2.97 34.66
C ALA A 217 6.37 -4.17 34.76
N ALA A 218 6.59 -4.68 35.95
CA ALA A 218 7.55 -5.76 36.23
C ALA A 218 7.07 -7.13 35.70
N ALA A 219 5.75 -7.40 35.76
CA ALA A 219 5.18 -8.69 35.34
C ALA A 219 4.72 -8.67 33.88
N GLN A 220 5.22 -9.60 33.09
CA GLN A 220 4.75 -9.86 31.71
C GLN A 220 3.45 -10.68 31.73
N TYR A 221 2.69 -10.63 30.65
CA TYR A 221 1.59 -11.56 30.43
C TYR A 221 2.14 -12.97 30.27
N THR A 222 1.47 -13.96 30.89
CA THR A 222 1.93 -15.34 30.91
C THR A 222 1.45 -16.16 29.73
N ASP A 223 0.37 -15.72 29.10
CA ASP A 223 -0.37 -16.40 28.02
C ASP A 223 -0.11 -15.83 26.61
N THR A 224 0.80 -14.87 26.49
CA THR A 224 1.21 -14.33 25.18
C THR A 224 2.54 -14.90 24.69
N ALA A 225 3.07 -15.93 25.34
CA ALA A 225 4.36 -16.51 24.97
C ALA A 225 4.24 -17.28 23.65
N GLY A 226 4.91 -16.82 22.61
CA GLY A 226 4.83 -17.41 21.25
C GLY A 226 3.79 -16.77 20.36
N GLU A 227 2.93 -15.89 20.89
CA GLU A 227 1.95 -15.16 20.11
C GLU A 227 2.57 -13.95 19.41
N SER A 228 2.11 -13.63 18.20
CA SER A 228 2.52 -12.46 17.42
C SER A 228 2.22 -11.16 18.17
N CYS A 229 1.05 -11.07 18.80
CA CYS A 229 0.58 -9.92 19.56
C CYS A 229 1.35 -9.63 20.85
N ARG A 230 2.33 -10.47 21.22
CA ARG A 230 3.02 -10.39 22.52
C ARG A 230 3.59 -9.01 22.82
N PHE A 231 4.25 -8.40 21.85
CA PHE A 231 4.82 -7.07 22.04
C PHE A 231 3.71 -6.02 22.19
N ALA A 232 2.72 -6.02 21.31
CA ALA A 232 1.61 -5.09 21.34
C ALA A 232 0.82 -5.16 22.67
N ALA A 233 0.55 -6.37 23.16
CA ALA A 233 -0.09 -6.59 24.47
C ALA A 233 0.72 -5.98 25.63
N GLU A 234 2.03 -6.21 25.65
CA GLU A 234 2.93 -5.61 26.67
C GLU A 234 3.02 -4.10 26.53
N TRP A 235 3.01 -3.59 25.29
CA TRP A 235 3.01 -2.16 25.01
C TRP A 235 1.73 -1.50 25.53
N MET A 236 0.55 -2.06 25.23
CA MET A 236 -0.73 -1.55 25.73
C MET A 236 -0.79 -1.49 27.26
N LYS A 237 -0.23 -2.49 27.93
CA LYS A 237 -0.11 -2.50 29.40
C LYS A 237 0.80 -1.38 29.91
N ASN A 238 1.96 -1.19 29.27
CA ASN A 238 2.94 -0.20 29.71
C ASN A 238 2.49 1.25 29.43
N THR A 239 1.66 1.46 28.42
CA THR A 239 1.03 2.76 28.10
C THR A 239 -0.26 3.00 28.86
N GLY A 240 -0.82 1.98 29.50
CA GLY A 240 -2.08 2.08 30.25
C GLY A 240 -3.34 2.03 29.38
N ILE A 241 -3.22 1.74 28.09
CA ILE A 241 -4.37 1.61 27.18
C ILE A 241 -5.23 0.42 27.57
N PHE A 242 -4.60 -0.70 27.89
CA PHE A 242 -5.27 -1.90 28.37
C PHE A 242 -4.44 -2.60 29.43
N VAL A 243 -5.04 -2.84 30.60
CA VAL A 243 -4.41 -3.56 31.70
C VAL A 243 -5.37 -4.65 32.19
N SER A 244 -5.00 -5.91 31.94
CA SER A 244 -5.81 -7.04 32.41
C SER A 244 -5.78 -7.19 33.93
N GLU A 245 -6.78 -7.86 34.46
CA GLU A 245 -6.82 -8.23 35.87
C GLU A 245 -5.73 -9.25 36.22
N SER A 246 -5.29 -9.24 37.46
CA SER A 246 -4.35 -10.21 38.01
C SER A 246 -5.13 -11.31 38.74
N VAL A 247 -4.93 -12.55 38.35
CA VAL A 247 -5.50 -13.72 39.04
C VAL A 247 -4.38 -14.50 39.67
N SER A 248 -4.40 -14.60 41.02
CA SER A 248 -3.37 -15.31 41.78
C SER A 248 -1.94 -14.85 41.51
N GLY A 249 -1.75 -13.56 41.20
CA GLY A 249 -0.45 -12.97 40.92
C GLY A 249 -0.02 -13.13 39.43
N ASN A 250 -0.76 -13.87 38.62
CA ASN A 250 -0.54 -14.00 37.19
C ASN A 250 -1.42 -13.00 36.43
N ARG A 251 -0.85 -12.37 35.39
CA ARG A 251 -1.60 -11.54 34.45
C ARG A 251 -1.75 -12.30 33.15
N CYS A 252 -3.00 -12.45 32.71
CA CYS A 252 -3.35 -13.07 31.44
C CYS A 252 -3.95 -12.01 30.50
N PHE A 253 -3.48 -11.97 29.27
CA PHE A 253 -3.99 -11.08 28.23
C PHE A 253 -5.23 -11.65 27.56
N GLN A 254 -5.29 -12.95 27.42
CA GLN A 254 -6.33 -13.69 26.70
C GLN A 254 -6.39 -13.28 25.23
N PRO A 255 -5.32 -13.56 24.44
CA PRO A 255 -5.20 -13.09 23.07
C PRO A 255 -6.37 -13.55 22.17
N ASP A 256 -6.91 -14.75 22.39
CA ASP A 256 -7.99 -15.35 21.58
C ASP A 256 -9.40 -14.87 21.97
N LYS A 257 -9.53 -14.03 22.99
CA LYS A 257 -10.84 -13.52 23.40
C LYS A 257 -11.31 -12.44 22.45
N ASP A 258 -12.55 -12.55 21.97
CA ASP A 258 -13.18 -11.50 21.17
C ASP A 258 -13.23 -10.16 21.92
N VAL A 259 -13.04 -9.08 21.18
CA VAL A 259 -13.11 -7.70 21.66
C VAL A 259 -14.47 -7.12 21.31
N SER A 260 -15.16 -6.55 22.30
CA SER A 260 -16.41 -5.83 22.03
C SER A 260 -16.16 -4.48 21.35
N ARG A 261 -17.19 -3.93 20.70
CA ARG A 261 -17.14 -2.58 20.10
C ARG A 261 -16.74 -1.51 21.12
N SER A 262 -17.27 -1.62 22.36
CA SER A 262 -16.91 -0.68 23.44
C SER A 262 -15.45 -0.80 23.89
N GLU A 263 -14.93 -2.03 24.00
CA GLU A 263 -13.52 -2.26 24.33
C GLU A 263 -12.62 -1.68 23.23
N PHE A 264 -12.87 -1.99 21.96
CA PHE A 264 -12.08 -1.49 20.84
C PHE A 264 -12.12 0.04 20.73
N LEU A 265 -13.32 0.64 20.81
CA LEU A 265 -13.50 2.09 20.79
C LEU A 265 -12.73 2.78 21.91
N THR A 266 -12.76 2.20 23.12
CA THR A 266 -12.04 2.74 24.27
C THR A 266 -10.51 2.71 24.06
N MET A 267 -10.01 1.61 23.49
CA MET A 267 -8.59 1.48 23.14
C MET A 267 -8.20 2.50 22.10
N LEU A 268 -9.02 2.66 21.04
CA LEU A 268 -8.77 3.59 19.95
C LEU A 268 -8.78 5.05 20.41
N VAL A 269 -9.79 5.45 21.19
CA VAL A 269 -9.87 6.80 21.77
C VAL A 269 -8.68 7.06 22.69
N SER A 270 -8.24 6.04 23.45
CA SER A 270 -7.11 6.15 24.38
C SER A 270 -5.77 6.29 23.63
N VAL A 271 -5.54 5.53 22.57
CA VAL A 271 -4.28 5.62 21.80
C VAL A 271 -4.17 6.93 21.03
N LEU A 272 -5.29 7.49 20.61
CA LEU A 272 -5.34 8.78 19.92
C LEU A 272 -5.32 9.98 20.87
N GLU A 273 -5.34 9.75 22.20
CA GLU A 273 -5.43 10.77 23.25
C GLU A 273 -6.59 11.77 22.99
N VAL A 274 -7.70 11.30 22.45
CA VAL A 274 -8.87 12.16 22.23
C VAL A 274 -9.35 12.71 23.57
N GLU A 275 -9.53 14.02 23.65
CA GLU A 275 -9.95 14.70 24.89
C GLU A 275 -11.33 14.21 25.33
N LEU A 276 -11.38 13.66 26.54
CA LEU A 276 -12.62 13.21 27.19
C LEU A 276 -13.25 14.37 27.95
N ASP A 277 -14.43 14.78 27.51
CA ASP A 277 -15.24 15.71 28.28
C ASP A 277 -15.94 14.96 29.45
N MET A 278 -15.55 15.28 30.65
CA MET A 278 -16.04 14.60 31.87
C MET A 278 -17.51 14.92 32.17
N GLU A 279 -18.06 15.99 31.60
CA GLU A 279 -19.48 16.40 31.75
C GLU A 279 -20.34 15.95 30.56
N ALA A 280 -19.74 15.52 29.46
CA ALA A 280 -20.46 15.07 28.29
C ALA A 280 -21.22 13.76 28.58
N SER A 281 -22.50 13.77 28.33
CA SER A 281 -23.38 12.61 28.42
C SER A 281 -23.92 12.31 27.03
N TYR A 282 -23.63 11.14 26.50
CA TYR A 282 -24.26 10.64 25.30
C TYR A 282 -25.49 9.83 25.66
N THR A 283 -26.65 10.18 25.07
CA THR A 283 -27.96 9.56 25.38
C THR A 283 -28.60 8.87 24.16
N GLY A 284 -27.85 8.68 23.07
CA GLY A 284 -28.39 8.27 21.77
C GLY A 284 -28.42 6.76 21.50
N LEU A 285 -27.77 5.91 22.30
CA LEU A 285 -27.83 4.46 22.11
C LEU A 285 -29.04 3.83 22.82
N GLU A 286 -29.71 2.91 22.14
CA GLU A 286 -30.76 2.11 22.78
C GLU A 286 -30.10 1.14 23.79
N GLY A 287 -30.50 1.24 25.05
CA GLY A 287 -30.03 0.40 26.14
C GLY A 287 -29.36 1.16 27.29
N GLU A 288 -29.05 0.43 28.38
CA GLU A 288 -28.34 1.00 29.52
C GLU A 288 -26.82 1.08 29.20
N THR A 289 -26.41 2.17 28.54
CA THR A 289 -24.95 2.42 28.34
C THR A 289 -24.31 2.73 29.70
N PRO A 290 -23.26 1.97 30.09
CA PRO A 290 -22.54 2.24 31.32
C PRO A 290 -21.98 3.66 31.38
N ASP A 291 -22.03 4.30 32.54
CA ASP A 291 -21.60 5.71 32.68
C ASP A 291 -20.14 5.94 32.27
N TRP A 292 -19.28 4.96 32.49
CA TRP A 292 -17.88 5.05 32.08
C TRP A 292 -17.72 5.10 30.54
N LEU A 293 -18.61 4.44 29.78
CA LEU A 293 -18.55 4.37 28.32
C LEU A 293 -19.11 5.64 27.67
N LYS A 294 -20.06 6.34 28.32
CA LYS A 294 -20.72 7.53 27.76
C LYS A 294 -19.75 8.61 27.30
N ARG A 295 -18.69 8.87 28.07
CA ARG A 295 -17.65 9.85 27.73
C ARG A 295 -16.80 9.45 26.53
N TYR A 296 -16.49 8.16 26.38
CA TYR A 296 -15.76 7.65 25.21
C TYR A 296 -16.59 7.70 23.96
N LEU A 297 -17.88 7.36 24.05
CA LEU A 297 -18.83 7.52 22.94
C LEU A 297 -18.98 8.97 22.53
N ALA A 298 -19.14 9.88 23.50
CA ALA A 298 -19.22 11.31 23.20
C ALA A 298 -17.94 11.83 22.51
N ALA A 299 -16.77 11.37 22.93
CA ALA A 299 -15.51 11.70 22.29
C ALA A 299 -15.42 11.12 20.88
N ALA A 300 -15.79 9.85 20.67
CA ALA A 300 -15.78 9.18 19.38
C ALA A 300 -16.74 9.84 18.38
N MET A 301 -17.94 10.19 18.82
CA MET A 301 -18.92 10.90 17.97
C MET A 301 -18.42 12.29 17.56
N ARG A 302 -17.86 13.07 18.49
CA ARG A 302 -17.29 14.40 18.19
C ARG A 302 -16.11 14.30 17.22
N SER A 303 -15.31 13.27 17.32
CA SER A 303 -14.16 13.04 16.43
C SER A 303 -14.53 12.32 15.13
N GLY A 304 -15.81 11.99 14.92
CA GLY A 304 -16.28 11.34 13.71
C GLY A 304 -15.85 9.88 13.55
N LEU A 305 -15.35 9.23 14.60
CA LEU A 305 -14.81 7.85 14.53
C LEU A 305 -15.85 6.82 14.06
N LEU A 306 -17.12 7.03 14.34
CA LEU A 306 -18.23 6.14 13.99
C LEU A 306 -18.91 6.52 12.65
N THR A 307 -18.42 7.55 11.96
CA THR A 307 -19.01 8.01 10.69
C THR A 307 -18.88 6.95 9.60
N GLY A 308 -19.99 6.64 8.93
CA GLY A 308 -20.01 5.66 7.83
C GLY A 308 -20.29 4.22 8.24
N ILE A 309 -20.36 3.92 9.55
CA ILE A 309 -20.81 2.62 10.04
C ILE A 309 -22.34 2.58 9.97
N PRO A 310 -22.95 1.59 9.29
CA PRO A 310 -24.43 1.46 9.26
C PRO A 310 -24.99 1.32 10.67
N GLU A 311 -26.13 1.97 10.91
CA GLU A 311 -26.88 1.87 12.17
C GLU A 311 -26.05 2.21 13.43
N ALA A 312 -25.01 3.08 13.27
CA ALA A 312 -24.13 3.45 14.38
C ALA A 312 -24.88 3.94 15.64
N ASP A 313 -26.06 4.52 15.46
CA ASP A 313 -26.88 5.05 16.57
C ASP A 313 -27.67 3.94 17.32
N SER A 314 -27.79 2.74 16.74
CA SER A 314 -28.52 1.60 17.33
C SER A 314 -27.64 0.36 17.57
N ILE A 315 -26.34 0.47 17.28
CA ILE A 315 -25.39 -0.65 17.38
C ILE A 315 -25.16 -1.04 18.85
N SER A 316 -25.22 -2.34 19.12
CA SER A 316 -24.89 -2.87 20.46
C SER A 316 -23.40 -2.77 20.72
N MET A 317 -23.00 -2.01 21.74
CA MET A 317 -21.60 -1.80 22.09
C MET A 317 -20.94 -2.99 22.82
N ASP A 318 -21.73 -3.92 23.34
CA ASP A 318 -21.25 -5.10 24.06
C ASP A 318 -21.00 -6.31 23.13
N GLU A 319 -21.49 -6.23 21.87
CA GLU A 319 -21.24 -7.25 20.86
C GLU A 319 -19.80 -7.15 20.31
N PRO A 320 -19.23 -8.28 19.83
CA PRO A 320 -17.92 -8.29 19.20
C PRO A 320 -17.84 -7.33 18.01
N ILE A 321 -16.72 -6.62 17.88
CA ILE A 321 -16.42 -5.81 16.70
C ILE A 321 -15.87 -6.69 15.57
N ASN A 322 -16.34 -6.50 14.35
CA ASN A 322 -15.78 -7.17 13.17
C ASN A 322 -14.73 -6.30 12.45
N GLY A 323 -13.99 -6.92 11.51
CA GLY A 323 -12.93 -6.22 10.79
C GLY A 323 -13.42 -5.06 9.92
N ALA A 324 -14.65 -5.13 9.38
CA ALA A 324 -15.22 -4.04 8.58
C ALA A 324 -15.52 -2.79 9.44
N GLU A 325 -16.11 -2.96 10.61
CA GLU A 325 -16.38 -1.89 11.57
C GLU A 325 -15.07 -1.26 12.08
N ALA A 326 -14.11 -2.11 12.46
CA ALA A 326 -12.81 -1.66 12.90
C ALA A 326 -12.09 -0.86 11.80
N ALA A 327 -12.15 -1.31 10.54
CA ALA A 327 -11.52 -0.63 9.42
C ALA A 327 -12.05 0.79 9.23
N VAL A 328 -13.37 0.99 9.29
CA VAL A 328 -13.96 2.34 9.17
C VAL A 328 -13.57 3.23 10.35
N MET A 329 -13.60 2.70 11.58
CA MET A 329 -13.13 3.45 12.74
C MET A 329 -11.67 3.87 12.62
N LEU A 330 -10.81 3.00 12.11
CA LEU A 330 -9.38 3.25 11.91
C LEU A 330 -9.12 4.26 10.79
N GLN A 331 -9.82 4.14 9.67
CA GLN A 331 -9.72 5.11 8.56
C GLN A 331 -10.10 6.51 9.04
N ASN A 332 -11.21 6.63 9.79
CA ASN A 332 -11.64 7.90 10.36
C ASN A 332 -10.64 8.44 11.40
N ALA A 333 -10.07 7.56 12.23
CA ALA A 333 -9.10 7.90 13.27
C ALA A 333 -7.80 8.49 12.71
N LEU A 334 -7.35 7.98 11.58
CA LEU A 334 -6.09 8.35 10.94
C LEU A 334 -6.27 9.38 9.82
N ASP A 335 -7.50 9.84 9.55
CA ASP A 335 -7.87 10.71 8.41
C ASP A 335 -7.29 10.22 7.08
N LEU A 336 -7.27 8.90 6.90
CA LEU A 336 -6.72 8.28 5.72
C LEU A 336 -7.70 8.43 4.55
N ARG A 337 -7.25 9.07 3.48
CA ARG A 337 -7.99 9.16 2.22
C ARG A 337 -7.26 8.34 1.18
N GLY A 338 -7.93 7.31 0.66
CA GLY A 338 -7.39 6.53 -0.43
C GLY A 338 -7.22 7.39 -1.70
N GLU A 339 -6.05 7.42 -2.28
CA GLU A 339 -5.79 8.10 -3.56
C GLU A 339 -6.27 7.30 -4.79
N SER A 340 -6.86 6.13 -4.58
CA SER A 340 -7.10 5.17 -5.64
C SER A 340 -8.52 5.23 -6.21
N ASP A 341 -8.65 5.79 -7.43
CA ASP A 341 -9.74 5.53 -8.39
C ASP A 341 -9.69 4.10 -8.99
N ALA A 342 -9.01 3.16 -8.35
CA ALA A 342 -8.89 1.80 -8.82
C ALA A 342 -10.27 1.13 -8.87
N LEU A 343 -10.67 0.76 -10.08
CA LEU A 343 -11.88 -0.01 -10.36
C LEU A 343 -11.96 -1.22 -9.41
N ARG A 344 -13.13 -1.39 -8.77
CA ARG A 344 -13.47 -2.58 -7.98
C ARG A 344 -13.16 -3.83 -8.79
N THR A 345 -12.14 -4.57 -8.41
CA THR A 345 -11.96 -5.95 -8.83
C THR A 345 -12.85 -6.81 -7.94
N GLY A 346 -13.67 -7.67 -8.50
CA GLY A 346 -14.76 -8.39 -7.83
C GLY A 346 -14.35 -9.47 -6.82
N GLU A 347 -13.18 -9.34 -6.19
CA GLU A 347 -12.65 -10.24 -5.16
C GLU A 347 -12.69 -9.64 -3.74
N ASP A 348 -13.10 -8.37 -3.59
CA ASP A 348 -13.24 -7.75 -2.27
C ASP A 348 -14.50 -8.29 -1.57
N MET A 349 -14.32 -9.22 -0.66
CA MET A 349 -15.37 -9.77 0.22
C MET A 349 -15.90 -8.74 1.23
N ALA A 350 -15.36 -7.54 1.25
CA ALA A 350 -15.76 -6.48 2.16
C ALA A 350 -17.14 -5.89 1.79
N PRO A 351 -17.97 -5.56 2.78
CA PRO A 351 -19.22 -4.83 2.56
C PRO A 351 -18.94 -3.47 1.89
N ALA A 352 -19.84 -3.03 1.02
CA ALA A 352 -19.62 -1.82 0.20
C ALA A 352 -19.31 -0.56 1.01
N TRP A 353 -19.83 -0.45 2.24
CA TRP A 353 -19.60 0.69 3.14
C TRP A 353 -18.21 0.69 3.80
N ALA A 354 -17.54 -0.48 3.88
CA ALA A 354 -16.20 -0.63 4.48
C ALA A 354 -15.10 -0.87 3.44
N ALA A 355 -15.45 -1.13 2.18
CA ALA A 355 -14.50 -1.55 1.15
C ALA A 355 -13.36 -0.54 0.93
N ASP A 356 -13.67 0.77 0.98
CA ASP A 356 -12.65 1.81 0.86
C ASP A 356 -11.69 1.84 2.06
N ALA A 357 -12.24 1.73 3.26
CA ALA A 357 -11.46 1.71 4.49
C ALA A 357 -10.51 0.51 4.54
N MET A 358 -11.01 -0.67 4.22
CA MET A 358 -10.20 -1.89 4.22
C MET A 358 -9.07 -1.84 3.18
N ARG A 359 -9.35 -1.36 1.97
CA ARG A 359 -8.32 -1.17 0.94
C ARG A 359 -7.25 -0.17 1.39
N THR A 360 -7.69 0.98 1.89
CA THR A 360 -6.78 2.02 2.37
C THR A 360 -5.88 1.51 3.48
N LEU A 361 -6.43 0.81 4.47
CA LEU A 361 -5.64 0.23 5.57
C LEU A 361 -4.65 -0.84 5.09
N ASN A 362 -5.03 -1.64 4.11
CA ASN A 362 -4.13 -2.63 3.51
C ASN A 362 -2.89 -1.98 2.87
N GLU A 363 -3.03 -0.80 2.26
CA GLU A 363 -1.89 -0.01 1.75
C GLU A 363 -0.90 0.39 2.87
N PHE A 364 -1.39 0.52 4.10
CA PHE A 364 -0.58 0.79 5.30
C PHE A 364 -0.16 -0.47 6.05
N GLY A 365 -0.44 -1.65 5.50
CA GLY A 365 -0.06 -2.95 6.08
C GLY A 365 -1.00 -3.43 7.20
N ILE A 366 -2.16 -2.80 7.38
CA ILE A 366 -3.21 -3.26 8.30
C ILE A 366 -4.22 -4.10 7.52
N VAL A 367 -4.12 -5.41 7.66
CA VAL A 367 -4.99 -6.37 6.98
C VAL A 367 -6.01 -6.89 7.99
N LEU A 368 -7.30 -6.70 7.69
CA LEU A 368 -8.42 -7.14 8.53
C LEU A 368 -9.34 -8.06 7.72
N ASP A 369 -9.94 -9.04 8.39
CA ASP A 369 -11.02 -9.85 7.80
C ASP A 369 -12.36 -9.17 8.09
N ALA A 370 -13.13 -8.88 7.04
CA ALA A 370 -14.34 -8.06 7.14
C ALA A 370 -15.40 -8.67 8.05
N GLU A 371 -15.55 -9.98 8.02
CA GLU A 371 -16.67 -10.70 8.68
C GLU A 371 -16.30 -11.26 10.06
N HIS A 372 -15.00 -11.49 10.31
CA HIS A 372 -14.57 -12.08 11.57
C HIS A 372 -14.48 -11.03 12.69
N ALA A 373 -14.88 -11.45 13.89
CA ALA A 373 -14.68 -10.68 15.10
C ALA A 373 -13.18 -10.53 15.38
N LEU A 374 -12.74 -9.33 15.78
CA LEU A 374 -11.37 -9.14 16.21
C LEU A 374 -11.16 -9.80 17.57
N THR A 375 -10.11 -10.58 17.66
CA THR A 375 -9.61 -11.04 18.95
C THR A 375 -8.86 -9.93 19.68
N ARG A 376 -8.60 -10.12 20.96
CA ARG A 376 -7.81 -9.17 21.75
C ARG A 376 -6.36 -9.08 21.24
N GLY A 377 -5.83 -10.16 20.67
CA GLY A 377 -4.55 -10.20 19.99
C GLY A 377 -4.54 -9.28 18.77
N ASP A 378 -5.52 -9.45 17.87
CA ASP A 378 -5.67 -8.63 16.67
C ASP A 378 -5.83 -7.14 17.03
N ALA A 379 -6.70 -6.84 18.00
CA ALA A 379 -6.92 -5.48 18.46
C ALA A 379 -5.63 -4.84 19.02
N ALA A 380 -4.82 -5.58 19.76
CA ALA A 380 -3.56 -5.07 20.27
C ALA A 380 -2.57 -4.72 19.14
N GLU A 381 -2.42 -5.60 18.14
CA GLU A 381 -1.55 -5.36 17.00
C GLU A 381 -2.00 -4.14 16.21
N VAL A 382 -3.30 -4.04 15.93
CA VAL A 382 -3.88 -2.91 15.19
C VAL A 382 -3.72 -1.60 15.96
N ILE A 383 -4.02 -1.56 17.25
CA ILE A 383 -3.88 -0.36 18.09
C ILE A 383 -2.40 0.07 18.20
N TYR A 384 -1.48 -0.88 18.27
CA TYR A 384 -0.05 -0.58 18.22
C TYR A 384 0.35 0.03 16.86
N GLN A 385 -0.13 -0.53 15.74
CA GLN A 385 0.13 0.03 14.41
C GLN A 385 -0.43 1.44 14.26
N VAL A 386 -1.64 1.71 14.79
CA VAL A 386 -2.21 3.06 14.84
C VAL A 386 -1.27 4.03 15.55
N SER A 387 -0.67 3.62 16.66
CA SER A 387 0.28 4.46 17.39
C SER A 387 1.54 4.82 16.58
N LEU A 388 1.92 3.98 15.63
CA LEU A 388 3.06 4.22 14.73
C LEU A 388 2.69 5.12 13.54
N LEU A 389 1.44 5.04 13.06
CA LEU A 389 0.94 5.79 11.91
C LEU A 389 0.46 7.20 12.28
N ALA A 390 0.12 7.43 13.53
CA ALA A 390 -0.41 8.68 14.05
C ALA A 390 0.60 9.59 14.81
N PRO A 391 1.92 9.58 14.50
CA PRO A 391 2.91 10.38 15.26
C PRO A 391 2.67 11.89 15.17
N ASP A 392 1.97 12.34 14.13
CA ASP A 392 1.71 13.77 13.87
C ASP A 392 0.23 14.16 14.09
N ALA A 393 -0.62 13.23 14.52
CA ALA A 393 -2.01 13.55 14.84
C ALA A 393 -2.05 14.37 16.15
N PRO A 394 -2.83 15.49 16.19
CA PRO A 394 -2.99 16.26 17.43
C PRO A 394 -3.54 15.35 18.53
N GLY A 395 -2.77 15.17 19.61
CA GLY A 395 -3.15 14.36 20.76
C GLY A 395 -2.57 12.96 20.80
N THR A 396 -1.56 12.63 19.99
CA THR A 396 -0.94 11.29 19.99
C THR A 396 0.13 11.10 21.08
N ILE A 397 0.19 9.88 21.61
CA ILE A 397 1.15 9.43 22.64
C ILE A 397 2.61 9.54 22.19
N ALA A 398 2.88 9.51 20.87
CA ALA A 398 4.23 9.60 20.32
C ALA A 398 5.02 10.84 20.76
N LEU A 399 4.34 11.94 21.12
CA LEU A 399 4.98 13.15 21.67
C LEU A 399 5.52 12.97 23.09
N ARG A 400 5.04 11.99 23.85
CA ARG A 400 5.51 11.72 25.23
C ARG A 400 6.75 10.85 25.31
N MET A 401 7.06 10.09 24.25
CA MET A 401 8.26 9.24 24.24
C MET A 401 9.53 9.98 23.80
N ALA A 402 9.38 11.22 23.30
CA ALA A 402 10.47 12.09 22.90
C ALA A 402 10.95 13.05 24.01
N GLN A 403 10.33 13.05 25.19
CA GLN A 403 10.76 13.73 26.40
C GLN A 403 11.23 12.72 27.46
#